data_dee99ddce3230c0dfd7025b93b78d2dd
#
_entry.id   dee99ddce3230c0dfd7025b93b78d2dd
#
_cell.length_a   1.000
_cell.length_b   1.000
_cell.length_c   1.000
_cell.angle_alpha   90.00
_cell.angle_beta   90.00
_cell.angle_gamma   90.00
#
_symmetry.space_group_name_H-M   'P 1'
#
loop_
_entity.id
_entity.type
_entity.pdbx_description
1 polymer ?
#
loop_
_entity_poly.entity_id
_entity_poly.type
_entity_poly.pdbx_seq_one_letter_code
_entity_poly.pdbx_strand_id
1 'polypeptide(L)'
;MKKVNYYFISSPLHLLFSVTTALGHKDDINVAVIDYYLESNRLLFTQALENSSIFETVISFSDAHVKSKLSKRKARLKRLADLVAELPPSRVYTGSDRSVEFQYTMHLANRGKNTAEGHYLDEGTQTYLGHRHMHSFVHNYVDPLLKKLAYGMWWSSPQMIGASKWISTIHATFPELIHPVLQNKKVEPISKAAFKLPEFDEFNKNLLALADIDIEPLKNVDYVIILTGDSFYKDVNEHLDRMVDIFNRKTEKSRIALKAHPRSNYIEHFKKKHPELVHIDNRVGFELLLP
;
A
#
# COMPACT_ATOMS: atom_id res chain seq x y z
N MET A 1 -23.06 8.19 -17.28
CA MET A 1 -21.70 7.80 -17.71
C MET A 1 -21.02 7.10 -16.55
N LYS A 2 -20.36 5.97 -16.79
CA LYS A 2 -19.50 5.32 -15.79
C LYS A 2 -18.38 6.25 -15.39
N LYS A 3 -18.07 6.34 -14.10
CA LYS A 3 -16.89 7.08 -13.60
C LYS A 3 -15.64 6.25 -13.83
N VAL A 4 -14.50 6.90 -13.93
CA VAL A 4 -13.21 6.25 -14.04
C VAL A 4 -12.44 6.46 -12.74
N ASN A 5 -12.00 5.37 -12.13
CA ASN A 5 -11.30 5.37 -10.85
C ASN A 5 -9.89 4.78 -11.03
N TYR A 6 -8.86 5.52 -10.62
CA TYR A 6 -7.48 5.04 -10.62
C TYR A 6 -7.05 4.68 -9.19
N TYR A 7 -6.36 3.56 -9.03
CA TYR A 7 -5.88 3.07 -7.73
C TYR A 7 -4.37 2.86 -7.78
N PHE A 8 -3.62 3.71 -7.07
CA PHE A 8 -2.17 3.60 -6.96
C PHE A 8 -1.79 2.63 -5.85
N ILE A 9 -1.22 1.48 -6.21
CA ILE A 9 -0.90 0.37 -5.32
C ILE A 9 0.60 0.27 -5.14
N SER A 10 1.12 0.58 -3.95
CA SER A 10 2.54 0.57 -3.62
C SER A 10 2.89 -0.21 -2.34
N SER A 11 1.91 -0.90 -1.74
CA SER A 11 2.09 -1.80 -0.60
C SER A 11 0.99 -2.86 -0.57
N PRO A 12 1.15 -3.95 0.22
CA PRO A 12 0.09 -4.94 0.43
C PRO A 12 -1.18 -4.33 1.02
N LEU A 13 -1.03 -3.35 1.93
CA LEU A 13 -2.18 -2.65 2.52
C LEU A 13 -2.92 -1.80 1.48
N HIS A 14 -2.18 -1.13 0.58
CA HIS A 14 -2.81 -0.41 -0.54
C HIS A 14 -3.54 -1.35 -1.49
N LEU A 15 -3.00 -2.55 -1.76
CA LEU A 15 -3.70 -3.56 -2.55
C LEU A 15 -5.03 -3.91 -1.92
N LEU A 16 -5.03 -4.24 -0.62
CA LEU A 16 -6.21 -4.61 0.15
C LEU A 16 -7.29 -3.52 0.07
N PHE A 17 -6.94 -2.27 0.40
CA PHE A 17 -7.89 -1.18 0.42
C PHE A 17 -8.33 -0.72 -0.99
N SER A 18 -7.47 -0.88 -1.99
CA SER A 18 -7.85 -0.63 -3.39
C SER A 18 -8.88 -1.63 -3.88
N VAL A 19 -8.68 -2.91 -3.60
CA VAL A 19 -9.64 -3.98 -3.97
C VAL A 19 -10.99 -3.75 -3.29
N THR A 20 -11.00 -3.54 -1.97
CA THR A 20 -12.25 -3.33 -1.22
C THR A 20 -12.98 -2.06 -1.63
N THR A 21 -12.24 -0.99 -1.96
CA THR A 21 -12.84 0.26 -2.46
C THR A 21 -13.38 0.09 -3.88
N ALA A 22 -12.64 -0.60 -4.76
CA ALA A 22 -13.09 -0.88 -6.13
C ALA A 22 -14.36 -1.75 -6.16
N LEU A 23 -14.49 -2.71 -5.26
CA LEU A 23 -15.71 -3.51 -5.09
C LEU A 23 -16.93 -2.66 -4.71
N GLY A 24 -16.72 -1.55 -3.98
CA GLY A 24 -17.78 -0.55 -3.74
C GLY A 24 -18.13 0.29 -4.97
N HIS A 25 -17.35 0.19 -6.04
CA HIS A 25 -17.51 0.93 -7.31
C HIS A 25 -17.50 0.02 -8.53
N LYS A 26 -18.05 -1.20 -8.41
CA LYS A 26 -18.03 -2.23 -9.45
C LYS A 26 -18.74 -1.83 -10.76
N ASP A 27 -19.62 -0.85 -10.72
CA ASP A 27 -20.30 -0.33 -11.90
C ASP A 27 -19.48 0.74 -12.65
N ASP A 28 -18.40 1.23 -12.06
CA ASP A 28 -17.48 2.20 -12.62
C ASP A 28 -16.30 1.47 -13.33
N ILE A 29 -15.50 2.22 -14.09
CA ILE A 29 -14.27 1.72 -14.70
C ILE A 29 -13.14 1.83 -13.67
N ASN A 30 -12.64 0.69 -13.19
CA ASN A 30 -11.57 0.64 -12.20
C ASN A 30 -10.23 0.29 -12.87
N VAL A 31 -9.22 1.11 -12.66
CA VAL A 31 -7.86 0.98 -13.20
C VAL A 31 -6.86 0.84 -12.05
N ALA A 32 -6.14 -0.27 -12.00
CA ALA A 32 -5.05 -0.47 -11.05
C ALA A 32 -3.72 0.02 -11.63
N VAL A 33 -2.98 0.84 -10.88
CA VAL A 33 -1.65 1.32 -11.21
C VAL A 33 -0.68 0.81 -10.14
N ILE A 34 0.13 -0.19 -10.49
CA ILE A 34 1.02 -0.87 -9.54
C ILE A 34 2.39 -0.22 -9.59
N ASP A 35 2.77 0.45 -8.50
CA ASP A 35 4.06 1.10 -8.28
C ASP A 35 4.77 0.52 -7.05
N TYR A 36 4.93 -0.82 -7.02
CA TYR A 36 5.62 -1.51 -5.94
C TYR A 36 7.09 -1.73 -6.29
N TYR A 37 7.98 -1.40 -5.35
CA TYR A 37 9.44 -1.41 -5.61
C TYR A 37 10.05 -2.82 -5.64
N LEU A 38 9.47 -3.81 -4.91
CA LEU A 38 9.89 -5.21 -4.96
C LEU A 38 9.26 -5.89 -6.18
N GLU A 39 10.10 -6.41 -7.06
CA GLU A 39 9.66 -7.00 -8.33
C GLU A 39 8.76 -8.23 -8.11
N SER A 40 9.11 -9.10 -7.18
CA SER A 40 8.32 -10.29 -6.85
C SER A 40 6.89 -9.95 -6.43
N ASN A 41 6.72 -8.97 -5.53
CA ASN A 41 5.39 -8.53 -5.10
C ASN A 41 4.64 -7.80 -6.22
N ARG A 42 5.36 -7.02 -7.04
CA ARG A 42 4.76 -6.33 -8.17
C ARG A 42 4.17 -7.33 -9.17
N LEU A 43 4.92 -8.39 -9.51
CA LEU A 43 4.44 -9.46 -10.39
C LEU A 43 3.25 -10.20 -9.79
N LEU A 44 3.33 -10.57 -8.51
CA LEU A 44 2.25 -11.23 -7.79
C LEU A 44 0.96 -10.39 -7.80
N PHE A 45 1.06 -9.11 -7.47
CA PHE A 45 -0.11 -8.21 -7.45
C PHE A 45 -0.67 -7.99 -8.85
N THR A 46 0.19 -7.87 -9.86
CA THR A 46 -0.24 -7.74 -11.25
C THR A 46 -1.07 -8.95 -11.66
N GLN A 47 -0.55 -10.17 -11.47
CA GLN A 47 -1.25 -11.40 -11.81
C GLN A 47 -2.55 -11.57 -11.04
N ALA A 48 -2.55 -11.30 -9.73
CA ALA A 48 -3.76 -11.41 -8.91
C ALA A 48 -4.87 -10.44 -9.37
N LEU A 49 -4.51 -9.23 -9.76
CA LEU A 49 -5.47 -8.23 -10.23
C LEU A 49 -5.94 -8.51 -11.65
N GLU A 50 -5.04 -8.94 -12.56
CA GLU A 50 -5.40 -9.35 -13.93
C GLU A 50 -6.32 -10.57 -13.96
N ASN A 51 -6.17 -11.49 -13.01
CA ASN A 51 -7.03 -12.66 -12.86
C ASN A 51 -8.38 -12.33 -12.21
N SER A 52 -8.55 -11.12 -11.68
CA SER A 52 -9.79 -10.68 -11.06
C SER A 52 -10.66 -9.88 -12.04
N SER A 53 -11.98 -9.90 -11.86
CA SER A 53 -12.91 -9.04 -12.59
C SER A 53 -13.10 -7.65 -11.95
N ILE A 54 -12.31 -7.31 -10.92
CA ILE A 54 -12.48 -6.10 -10.12
C ILE A 54 -11.94 -4.86 -10.86
N PHE A 55 -10.88 -5.07 -11.65
CA PHE A 55 -10.23 -4.00 -12.41
C PHE A 55 -10.31 -4.29 -13.91
N GLU A 56 -10.78 -3.33 -14.68
CA GLU A 56 -10.85 -3.44 -16.15
C GLU A 56 -9.46 -3.27 -16.80
N THR A 57 -8.55 -2.57 -16.13
CA THR A 57 -7.19 -2.32 -16.61
C THR A 57 -6.20 -2.41 -15.45
N VAL A 58 -5.13 -3.17 -15.65
CA VAL A 58 -4.02 -3.27 -14.71
C VAL A 58 -2.74 -2.77 -15.38
N ILE A 59 -2.10 -1.77 -14.78
CA ILE A 59 -0.84 -1.21 -15.27
C ILE A 59 0.25 -1.44 -14.24
N SER A 60 1.29 -2.14 -14.66
CA SER A 60 2.48 -2.38 -13.86
C SER A 60 3.69 -1.74 -14.55
N PHE A 61 4.52 -1.03 -13.76
CA PHE A 61 5.72 -0.41 -14.27
C PHE A 61 6.91 -1.35 -14.12
N SER A 62 7.31 -2.00 -15.22
CA SER A 62 8.56 -2.74 -15.29
C SER A 62 9.72 -1.82 -15.64
N ASP A 63 10.75 -1.81 -14.82
CA ASP A 63 11.94 -0.96 -14.99
C ASP A 63 13.14 -1.70 -15.62
N ALA A 64 12.94 -2.95 -16.08
CA ALA A 64 14.01 -3.88 -16.46
C ALA A 64 14.94 -3.34 -17.57
N HIS A 65 14.45 -2.47 -18.45
CA HIS A 65 15.19 -2.05 -19.65
C HIS A 65 15.74 -0.61 -19.61
N VAL A 66 15.61 0.11 -18.46
CA VAL A 66 15.99 1.53 -18.41
C VAL A 66 17.14 1.76 -17.43
N LYS A 67 18.25 2.33 -17.90
CA LYS A 67 19.53 2.44 -17.17
C LYS A 67 19.53 3.43 -15.99
N SER A 68 18.72 4.49 -15.99
CA SER A 68 18.74 5.48 -14.90
C SER A 68 17.40 5.67 -14.22
N LYS A 69 17.42 5.98 -12.92
CA LYS A 69 16.20 6.25 -12.12
C LYS A 69 15.34 7.37 -12.72
N LEU A 70 15.95 8.41 -13.27
CA LEU A 70 15.23 9.53 -13.86
C LEU A 70 14.56 9.15 -15.19
N SER A 71 15.26 8.39 -16.04
CA SER A 71 14.70 7.90 -17.31
C SER A 71 13.55 6.95 -17.08
N LYS A 72 13.67 6.03 -16.09
CA LYS A 72 12.58 5.15 -15.66
C LYS A 72 11.35 5.95 -15.28
N ARG A 73 11.52 6.97 -14.45
CA ARG A 73 10.42 7.81 -14.02
C ARG A 73 9.79 8.60 -15.15
N LYS A 74 10.59 9.17 -16.05
CA LYS A 74 10.07 9.86 -17.24
C LYS A 74 9.23 8.94 -18.13
N ALA A 75 9.67 7.70 -18.33
CA ALA A 75 8.90 6.70 -19.10
C ALA A 75 7.56 6.37 -18.42
N ARG A 76 7.55 6.19 -17.11
CA ARG A 76 6.32 5.98 -16.32
C ARG A 76 5.37 7.16 -16.44
N LEU A 77 5.88 8.39 -16.27
CA LEU A 77 5.07 9.61 -16.38
C LEU A 77 4.49 9.78 -17.80
N LYS A 78 5.24 9.45 -18.84
CA LYS A 78 4.71 9.44 -20.20
C LYS A 78 3.54 8.46 -20.34
N ARG A 79 3.72 7.22 -19.89
CA ARG A 79 2.66 6.20 -19.96
C ARG A 79 1.41 6.62 -19.17
N LEU A 80 1.58 7.28 -18.02
CA LEU A 80 0.45 7.85 -17.26
C LEU A 80 -0.22 9.00 -18.01
N ALA A 81 0.55 9.84 -18.73
CA ALA A 81 -0.02 10.92 -19.54
C ALA A 81 -0.87 10.36 -20.68
N ASP A 82 -0.37 9.35 -21.38
CA ASP A 82 -1.10 8.67 -22.45
C ASP A 82 -2.41 8.05 -21.90
N LEU A 83 -2.34 7.37 -20.76
CA LEU A 83 -3.50 6.78 -20.11
C LEU A 83 -4.55 7.83 -19.67
N VAL A 84 -4.11 8.94 -19.05
CA VAL A 84 -5.04 10.02 -18.63
C VAL A 84 -5.70 10.70 -19.83
N ALA A 85 -4.98 10.79 -20.96
CA ALA A 85 -5.54 11.34 -22.17
C ALA A 85 -6.61 10.44 -22.81
N GLU A 86 -6.39 9.13 -22.76
CA GLU A 86 -7.32 8.11 -23.30
C GLU A 86 -8.52 7.87 -22.36
N LEU A 87 -8.26 7.78 -21.07
CA LEU A 87 -9.23 7.41 -20.04
C LEU A 87 -9.15 8.36 -18.83
N PRO A 88 -9.63 9.61 -18.93
CA PRO A 88 -9.47 10.61 -17.88
C PRO A 88 -10.17 10.19 -16.58
N PRO A 89 -9.46 10.16 -15.43
CA PRO A 89 -10.04 9.72 -14.17
C PRO A 89 -11.00 10.75 -13.59
N SER A 90 -12.07 10.26 -12.95
CA SER A 90 -12.95 11.05 -12.08
C SER A 90 -12.47 11.02 -10.63
N ARG A 91 -11.85 9.90 -10.20
CA ARG A 91 -11.31 9.71 -8.86
C ARG A 91 -9.93 9.05 -8.94
N VAL A 92 -9.02 9.48 -8.08
CA VAL A 92 -7.68 8.90 -7.99
C VAL A 92 -7.37 8.54 -6.55
N TYR A 93 -7.23 7.26 -6.27
CA TYR A 93 -6.97 6.69 -4.95
C TYR A 93 -5.48 6.40 -4.76
N THR A 94 -4.95 6.71 -3.58
CA THR A 94 -3.55 6.43 -3.21
C THR A 94 -3.40 6.27 -1.72
N GLY A 95 -2.50 5.39 -1.26
CA GLY A 95 -2.02 5.36 0.12
C GLY A 95 -0.83 6.30 0.34
N SER A 96 -0.26 6.91 -0.73
CA SER A 96 0.85 7.86 -0.59
C SER A 96 0.75 9.01 -1.59
N ASP A 97 0.24 10.14 -1.14
CA ASP A 97 0.14 11.36 -1.92
C ASP A 97 1.48 12.09 -2.13
N ARG A 98 2.59 11.52 -1.61
CA ARG A 98 3.97 11.93 -1.91
C ARG A 98 4.50 11.32 -3.21
N SER A 99 3.81 10.32 -3.76
CA SER A 99 4.17 9.72 -5.04
C SER A 99 4.16 10.76 -6.16
N VAL A 100 5.22 10.76 -6.96
CA VAL A 100 5.34 11.62 -8.15
C VAL A 100 4.31 11.22 -9.18
N GLU A 101 4.07 9.93 -9.32
CA GLU A 101 3.14 9.32 -10.25
C GLU A 101 1.69 9.73 -9.93
N PHE A 102 1.28 9.66 -8.66
CA PHE A 102 -0.02 10.14 -8.20
C PHE A 102 -0.21 11.64 -8.45
N GLN A 103 0.74 12.47 -7.98
CA GLN A 103 0.62 13.92 -8.13
C GLN A 103 0.62 14.35 -9.60
N TYR A 104 1.38 13.66 -10.46
CA TYR A 104 1.38 13.93 -11.90
C TYR A 104 0.04 13.59 -12.54
N THR A 105 -0.54 12.44 -12.17
CA THR A 105 -1.88 12.05 -12.62
C THR A 105 -2.92 13.08 -12.20
N MET A 106 -2.91 13.51 -10.94
CA MET A 106 -3.80 14.55 -10.44
C MET A 106 -3.61 15.88 -11.18
N HIS A 107 -2.34 16.25 -11.45
CA HIS A 107 -2.04 17.46 -12.22
C HIS A 107 -2.61 17.41 -13.64
N LEU A 108 -2.47 16.28 -14.34
CA LEU A 108 -2.99 16.10 -15.69
C LEU A 108 -4.53 16.06 -15.70
N ALA A 109 -5.12 15.29 -14.82
CA ALA A 109 -6.57 15.12 -14.74
C ALA A 109 -7.30 16.41 -14.37
N ASN A 110 -6.62 17.35 -13.68
CA ASN A 110 -7.17 18.66 -13.33
C ASN A 110 -6.72 19.79 -14.29
N ARG A 111 -6.17 19.45 -15.45
CA ARG A 111 -5.93 20.40 -16.53
C ARG A 111 -7.17 20.52 -17.41
N GLY A 112 -7.76 21.69 -17.45
CA GLY A 112 -8.92 21.95 -18.31
C GLY A 112 -10.26 21.88 -17.57
N LYS A 113 -11.30 21.34 -18.25
CA LYS A 113 -12.67 21.32 -17.71
C LYS A 113 -12.98 20.15 -16.79
N ASN A 114 -12.19 19.08 -16.86
CA ASN A 114 -12.36 17.90 -16.02
C ASN A 114 -11.67 18.12 -14.69
N THR A 115 -12.33 17.73 -13.61
CA THR A 115 -11.78 17.77 -12.25
C THR A 115 -11.82 16.37 -11.66
N ALA A 116 -10.66 15.81 -11.37
CA ALA A 116 -10.54 14.55 -10.64
C ALA A 116 -10.45 14.82 -9.13
N GLU A 117 -11.12 14.01 -8.35
CA GLU A 117 -11.03 13.99 -6.90
C GLU A 117 -9.91 13.06 -6.44
N GLY A 118 -9.04 13.55 -5.55
CA GLY A 118 -7.99 12.74 -4.95
C GLY A 118 -8.45 12.14 -3.63
N HIS A 119 -8.28 10.84 -3.48
CA HIS A 119 -8.69 10.06 -2.33
C HIS A 119 -7.46 9.40 -1.69
N TYR A 120 -7.31 9.58 -0.39
CA TYR A 120 -6.27 8.91 0.40
C TYR A 120 -6.84 7.64 1.03
N LEU A 121 -6.16 6.51 0.81
CA LEU A 121 -6.44 5.24 1.47
C LEU A 121 -5.53 5.08 2.69
N ASP A 122 -6.05 4.51 3.75
CA ASP A 122 -5.34 4.30 5.02
C ASP A 122 -3.95 3.65 4.81
N GLU A 123 -2.93 4.25 5.40
CA GLU A 123 -1.53 3.78 5.38
C GLU A 123 -1.13 3.16 6.74
N GLY A 124 -2.12 2.76 7.53
CA GLY A 124 -1.90 2.24 8.88
C GLY A 124 -1.43 3.31 9.85
N THR A 125 -0.40 3.01 10.64
CA THR A 125 0.11 3.91 11.70
C THR A 125 0.36 5.34 11.26
N GLN A 126 0.74 5.57 10.02
CA GLN A 126 1.02 6.92 9.54
C GLN A 126 -0.23 7.80 9.43
N THR A 127 -1.38 7.19 9.18
CA THR A 127 -2.68 7.90 9.14
C THR A 127 -3.06 8.46 10.52
N TYR A 128 -2.65 7.79 11.60
CA TYR A 128 -3.08 8.08 12.98
C TYR A 128 -2.02 8.82 13.79
N LEU A 129 -0.75 8.38 13.71
CA LEU A 129 0.34 8.94 14.52
C LEU A 129 1.12 10.03 13.78
N GLY A 130 0.90 10.19 12.49
CA GLY A 130 1.66 11.09 11.65
C GLY A 130 3.06 10.57 11.35
N HIS A 131 3.78 11.33 10.57
CA HIS A 131 5.18 11.03 10.26
C HIS A 131 6.08 11.87 11.17
N ARG A 132 7.03 11.24 11.87
CA ARG A 132 8.09 11.99 12.57
C ARG A 132 8.82 12.84 11.53
N HIS A 133 8.69 14.15 11.64
CA HIS A 133 9.48 15.06 10.82
C HIS A 133 10.96 14.79 11.12
N MET A 134 11.68 14.33 10.11
CA MET A 134 13.14 14.44 10.15
C MET A 134 13.46 15.94 10.06
N HIS A 135 13.94 16.53 11.16
CA HIS A 135 14.35 17.93 11.25
C HIS A 135 15.65 18.18 10.45
N SER A 136 15.67 17.74 9.20
CA SER A 136 16.79 17.99 8.31
C SER A 136 16.43 19.12 7.35
N PHE A 137 17.21 20.19 7.35
CA PHE A 137 17.11 21.30 6.40
C PHE A 137 17.10 20.79 4.95
N VAL A 138 17.91 19.78 4.64
CA VAL A 138 18.00 19.18 3.31
C VAL A 138 16.67 18.56 2.90
N HIS A 139 16.03 17.78 3.78
CA HIS A 139 14.73 17.15 3.48
C HIS A 139 13.58 18.15 3.38
N ASN A 140 13.64 19.25 4.14
CA ASN A 140 12.52 20.21 4.18
C ASN A 140 12.58 21.25 3.06
N TYR A 141 13.78 21.59 2.55
CA TYR A 141 13.95 22.67 1.60
C TYR A 141 14.64 22.25 0.30
N VAL A 142 15.74 21.50 0.39
CA VAL A 142 16.57 21.16 -0.79
C VAL A 142 15.90 20.07 -1.63
N ASP A 143 15.46 18.97 -1.02
CA ASP A 143 14.80 17.87 -1.74
C ASP A 143 13.50 18.31 -2.44
N PRO A 144 12.59 19.09 -1.81
CA PRO A 144 11.43 19.65 -2.49
C PRO A 144 11.79 20.57 -3.66
N LEU A 145 12.83 21.39 -3.53
CA LEU A 145 13.26 22.27 -4.62
C LEU A 145 13.80 21.47 -5.81
N LEU A 146 14.67 20.50 -5.54
CA LEU A 146 15.22 19.62 -6.57
C LEU A 146 14.12 18.81 -7.29
N LYS A 147 13.12 18.32 -6.56
CA LYS A 147 11.98 17.63 -7.15
C LYS A 147 11.10 18.56 -8.00
N LYS A 148 10.88 19.80 -7.56
CA LYS A 148 10.16 20.78 -8.38
C LYS A 148 10.91 21.12 -9.68
N LEU A 149 12.24 21.25 -9.64
CA LEU A 149 13.05 21.45 -10.82
C LEU A 149 13.05 20.22 -11.74
N ALA A 150 13.08 19.01 -11.19
CA ALA A 150 13.13 17.77 -11.96
C ALA A 150 11.78 17.38 -12.56
N TYR A 151 10.68 17.62 -11.86
CA TYR A 151 9.34 17.13 -12.23
C TYR A 151 8.37 18.25 -12.62
N GLY A 152 8.53 19.44 -12.09
CA GLY A 152 7.67 20.59 -12.35
C GLY A 152 7.06 21.19 -11.08
N MET A 153 6.54 22.42 -11.22
CA MET A 153 5.95 23.18 -10.11
C MET A 153 4.66 22.57 -9.55
N TRP A 154 4.08 21.59 -10.22
CA TRP A 154 2.90 20.87 -9.76
C TRP A 154 3.19 19.95 -8.56
N TRP A 155 4.45 19.47 -8.45
CA TRP A 155 4.84 18.61 -7.34
C TRP A 155 4.93 19.39 -6.03
N SER A 156 4.42 18.83 -4.95
CA SER A 156 4.50 19.39 -3.60
C SER A 156 4.88 18.32 -2.57
N SER A 157 5.62 18.72 -1.53
CA SER A 157 5.86 17.86 -0.37
C SER A 157 4.79 18.15 0.66
N PRO A 158 3.81 17.25 0.89
CA PRO A 158 2.83 17.47 1.94
C PRO A 158 3.48 17.38 3.31
N GLN A 159 2.96 18.13 4.28
CA GLN A 159 3.39 18.12 5.68
C GLN A 159 3.31 16.71 6.27
N MET A 160 2.30 15.96 5.87
CA MET A 160 2.03 14.60 6.27
C MET A 160 1.45 13.84 5.07
N ILE A 161 1.60 12.52 5.02
CA ILE A 161 0.93 11.69 4.01
C ILE A 161 -0.59 11.85 4.17
N GLY A 162 -1.29 12.04 3.05
CA GLY A 162 -2.72 12.35 3.00
C GLY A 162 -3.06 13.84 3.11
N ALA A 163 -2.08 14.71 3.44
CA ALA A 163 -2.32 16.14 3.66
C ALA A 163 -2.09 17.03 2.43
N SER A 164 -1.74 16.46 1.26
CA SER A 164 -1.49 17.28 0.07
C SER A 164 -2.76 18.01 -0.40
N LYS A 165 -2.54 19.07 -1.18
CA LYS A 165 -3.65 19.81 -1.83
C LYS A 165 -4.49 18.95 -2.78
N TRP A 166 -3.93 17.83 -3.24
CA TRP A 166 -4.57 16.92 -4.17
C TRP A 166 -5.60 15.99 -3.52
N ILE A 167 -5.53 15.80 -2.20
CA ILE A 167 -6.47 14.94 -1.46
C ILE A 167 -7.66 15.78 -0.99
N SER A 168 -8.86 15.32 -1.33
CA SER A 168 -10.14 15.86 -0.87
C SER A 168 -10.79 14.96 0.19
N THR A 169 -10.62 13.64 0.05
CA THR A 169 -11.29 12.64 0.89
C THR A 169 -10.27 11.64 1.45
N ILE A 170 -10.42 11.28 2.70
CA ILE A 170 -9.62 10.29 3.42
C ILE A 170 -10.50 9.09 3.75
N HIS A 171 -10.06 7.90 3.33
CA HIS A 171 -10.68 6.64 3.72
C HIS A 171 -9.86 6.01 4.83
N ALA A 172 -10.42 5.91 6.03
CA ALA A 172 -9.72 5.42 7.22
C ALA A 172 -10.44 4.22 7.85
N THR A 173 -9.66 3.30 8.41
CA THR A 173 -10.18 2.17 9.18
C THR A 173 -10.82 2.63 10.48
N PHE A 174 -10.22 3.66 11.11
CA PHE A 174 -10.67 4.29 12.36
C PHE A 174 -10.82 5.81 12.17
N PRO A 175 -11.92 6.29 11.54
CA PRO A 175 -12.12 7.71 11.22
C PRO A 175 -11.96 8.65 12.42
N GLU A 176 -12.35 8.18 13.60
CA GLU A 176 -12.28 8.93 14.86
C GLU A 176 -10.87 9.13 15.41
N LEU A 177 -9.91 8.33 14.95
CA LEU A 177 -8.52 8.36 15.42
C LEU A 177 -7.55 9.01 14.46
N ILE A 178 -8.01 9.54 13.32
CA ILE A 178 -7.13 10.15 12.32
C ILE A 178 -6.35 11.33 12.91
N HIS A 179 -5.11 11.50 12.43
CA HIS A 179 -4.26 12.59 12.88
C HIS A 179 -4.91 13.95 12.65
N PRO A 180 -4.81 14.93 13.60
CA PRO A 180 -5.48 16.24 13.52
C PRO A 180 -5.23 17.02 12.22
N VAL A 181 -4.02 16.90 11.63
CA VAL A 181 -3.66 17.53 10.35
C VAL A 181 -4.58 17.08 9.20
N LEU A 182 -5.17 15.90 9.29
CA LEU A 182 -6.04 15.32 8.26
C LEU A 182 -7.53 15.64 8.47
N GLN A 183 -7.91 16.15 9.66
CA GLN A 183 -9.32 16.39 10.02
C GLN A 183 -9.99 17.52 9.23
N ASN A 184 -9.21 18.32 8.49
CA ASN A 184 -9.74 19.35 7.58
C ASN A 184 -10.21 18.78 6.23
N LYS A 185 -10.06 17.48 6.01
CA LYS A 185 -10.52 16.77 4.82
C LYS A 185 -11.84 16.07 5.10
N LYS A 186 -12.56 15.69 4.04
CA LYS A 186 -13.69 14.77 4.19
C LYS A 186 -13.15 13.42 4.65
N VAL A 187 -13.74 12.83 5.68
CA VAL A 187 -13.32 11.53 6.21
C VAL A 187 -14.45 10.53 6.03
N GLU A 188 -14.12 9.39 5.46
CA GLU A 188 -15.04 8.28 5.21
C GLU A 188 -14.47 6.98 5.80
N PRO A 189 -15.28 6.11 6.39
CA PRO A 189 -14.82 4.81 6.84
C PRO A 189 -14.51 3.90 5.63
N ILE A 190 -13.49 3.06 5.75
CA ILE A 190 -13.30 1.94 4.83
C ILE A 190 -14.44 0.94 5.05
N SER A 191 -15.03 0.49 3.95
CA SER A 191 -16.18 -0.42 3.99
C SER A 191 -15.77 -1.80 4.50
N LYS A 192 -16.13 -2.11 5.75
CA LYS A 192 -15.95 -3.46 6.31
C LYS A 192 -16.81 -4.51 5.60
N ALA A 193 -17.92 -4.11 4.98
CA ALA A 193 -18.79 -5.02 4.25
C ALA A 193 -18.11 -5.56 2.98
N ALA A 194 -17.22 -4.78 2.36
CA ALA A 194 -16.50 -5.20 1.17
C ALA A 194 -15.62 -6.45 1.38
N PHE A 195 -15.09 -6.64 2.60
CA PHE A 195 -14.32 -7.83 2.96
C PHE A 195 -15.15 -9.13 3.01
N LYS A 196 -16.48 -9.02 3.07
CA LYS A 196 -17.39 -10.16 3.11
C LYS A 196 -18.01 -10.48 1.75
N LEU A 197 -17.64 -9.75 0.71
CA LEU A 197 -18.14 -10.00 -0.63
C LEU A 197 -17.49 -11.27 -1.22
N PRO A 198 -18.25 -12.09 -1.96
CA PRO A 198 -17.69 -13.28 -2.63
C PRO A 198 -16.53 -12.95 -3.56
N GLU A 199 -16.58 -11.81 -4.24
CA GLU A 199 -15.54 -11.34 -5.15
C GLU A 199 -14.23 -11.03 -4.42
N PHE A 200 -14.32 -10.55 -3.15
CA PHE A 200 -13.14 -10.37 -2.31
C PHE A 200 -12.53 -11.70 -1.87
N ASP A 201 -13.38 -12.65 -1.46
CA ASP A 201 -12.93 -13.99 -1.06
C ASP A 201 -12.26 -14.73 -2.24
N GLU A 202 -12.82 -14.63 -3.44
CA GLU A 202 -12.23 -15.17 -4.66
C GLU A 202 -10.88 -14.54 -4.98
N PHE A 203 -10.79 -13.20 -4.92
CA PHE A 203 -9.55 -12.48 -5.11
C PHE A 203 -8.49 -12.91 -4.09
N ASN A 204 -8.85 -13.02 -2.81
CA ASN A 204 -7.95 -13.41 -1.75
C ASN A 204 -7.44 -14.84 -1.93
N LYS A 205 -8.30 -15.79 -2.25
CA LYS A 205 -7.91 -17.18 -2.56
C LYS A 205 -6.95 -17.25 -3.74
N ASN A 206 -7.22 -16.51 -4.81
CA ASN A 206 -6.35 -16.44 -5.98
C ASN A 206 -4.98 -15.85 -5.62
N LEU A 207 -4.95 -14.76 -4.86
CA LEU A 207 -3.69 -14.15 -4.42
C LEU A 207 -2.84 -15.10 -3.56
N LEU A 208 -3.46 -15.80 -2.61
CA LEU A 208 -2.77 -16.78 -1.76
C LEU A 208 -2.25 -17.97 -2.57
N ALA A 209 -3.03 -18.47 -3.52
CA ALA A 209 -2.61 -19.54 -4.42
C ALA A 209 -1.44 -19.12 -5.31
N LEU A 210 -1.47 -17.92 -5.90
CA LEU A 210 -0.36 -17.37 -6.69
C LEU A 210 0.90 -17.14 -5.86
N ALA A 211 0.75 -16.82 -4.58
CA ALA A 211 1.85 -16.64 -3.66
C ALA A 211 2.40 -17.96 -3.10
N ASP A 212 1.76 -19.09 -3.40
CA ASP A 212 2.05 -20.42 -2.81
C ASP A 212 2.03 -20.38 -1.27
N ILE A 213 0.98 -19.75 -0.71
CA ILE A 213 0.82 -19.59 0.74
C ILE A 213 -0.22 -20.57 1.25
N ASP A 214 0.25 -21.49 2.11
CA ASP A 214 -0.63 -22.37 2.88
C ASP A 214 -1.09 -21.68 4.16
N ILE A 215 -2.40 -21.52 4.33
CA ILE A 215 -3.01 -20.92 5.52
C ILE A 215 -3.42 -21.96 6.57
N GLU A 216 -3.36 -23.26 6.25
CA GLU A 216 -3.76 -24.32 7.22
C GLU A 216 -3.00 -24.26 8.56
N PRO A 217 -1.66 -24.01 8.56
CA PRO A 217 -0.93 -23.87 9.82
C PRO A 217 -1.44 -22.71 10.70
N LEU A 218 -2.04 -21.68 10.11
CA LEU A 218 -2.55 -20.51 10.84
C LEU A 218 -3.83 -20.79 11.63
N LYS A 219 -4.60 -21.83 11.27
CA LYS A 219 -5.84 -22.20 11.96
C LYS A 219 -5.62 -22.61 13.42
N ASN A 220 -4.42 -23.07 13.75
CA ASN A 220 -4.06 -23.53 15.10
C ASN A 220 -3.20 -22.51 15.86
N VAL A 221 -3.07 -21.27 15.37
CA VAL A 221 -2.27 -20.23 16.00
C VAL A 221 -3.07 -19.52 17.10
N ASP A 222 -2.48 -19.42 18.29
CA ASP A 222 -3.05 -18.67 19.41
C ASP A 222 -2.56 -17.23 19.46
N TYR A 223 -1.31 -17.00 19.03
CA TYR A 223 -0.65 -15.69 19.10
C TYR A 223 0.10 -15.40 17.81
N VAL A 224 0.03 -14.14 17.38
CA VAL A 224 0.81 -13.66 16.23
C VAL A 224 1.76 -12.56 16.70
N ILE A 225 3.05 -12.74 16.48
CA ILE A 225 4.08 -11.73 16.69
C ILE A 225 4.22 -10.97 15.36
N ILE A 226 3.85 -9.69 15.33
CA ILE A 226 4.03 -8.83 14.16
C ILE A 226 5.21 -7.90 14.43
N LEU A 227 6.30 -8.05 13.68
CA LEU A 227 7.45 -7.17 13.76
C LEU A 227 7.28 -6.02 12.78
N THR A 228 7.55 -4.81 13.27
CA THR A 228 7.70 -3.60 12.44
C THR A 228 9.07 -3.58 11.75
N GLY A 229 9.42 -2.50 11.04
CA GLY A 229 10.72 -2.40 10.38
C GLY A 229 11.89 -2.51 11.38
N ASP A 230 12.97 -3.18 10.98
CA ASP A 230 14.13 -3.49 11.84
C ASP A 230 14.71 -2.26 12.55
N SER A 231 14.65 -1.09 11.93
CA SER A 231 15.15 0.17 12.50
C SER A 231 14.37 0.71 13.73
N PHE A 232 13.21 0.12 14.03
CA PHE A 232 12.45 0.48 15.23
C PHE A 232 12.95 -0.23 16.49
N TYR A 233 13.79 -1.23 16.34
CA TYR A 233 14.34 -2.00 17.45
C TYR A 233 15.81 -1.66 17.68
N LYS A 234 16.25 -1.65 18.95
CA LYS A 234 17.66 -1.59 19.31
C LYS A 234 18.36 -2.88 18.92
N ASP A 235 17.72 -4.00 19.18
CA ASP A 235 18.07 -5.34 18.72
C ASP A 235 16.76 -6.11 18.45
N VAL A 236 16.51 -6.41 17.18
CA VAL A 236 15.29 -7.10 16.75
C VAL A 236 15.30 -8.57 17.18
N ASN A 237 16.47 -9.20 17.29
CA ASN A 237 16.58 -10.60 17.69
C ASN A 237 16.29 -10.76 19.19
N GLU A 238 16.86 -9.89 20.03
CA GLU A 238 16.57 -9.86 21.46
C GLU A 238 15.07 -9.59 21.70
N HIS A 239 14.49 -8.66 20.94
CA HIS A 239 13.06 -8.38 21.03
C HIS A 239 12.21 -9.59 20.68
N LEU A 240 12.52 -10.28 19.58
CA LEU A 240 11.81 -11.48 19.15
C LEU A 240 11.93 -12.60 20.21
N ASP A 241 13.15 -12.89 20.69
CA ASP A 241 13.35 -13.90 21.73
C ASP A 241 12.48 -13.65 22.96
N ARG A 242 12.48 -12.39 23.42
CA ARG A 242 11.67 -11.98 24.56
C ARG A 242 10.17 -12.19 24.33
N MET A 243 9.67 -11.86 23.11
CA MET A 243 8.26 -12.08 22.77
C MET A 243 7.93 -13.56 22.70
N VAL A 244 8.79 -14.38 22.08
CA VAL A 244 8.62 -15.84 22.02
C VAL A 244 8.59 -16.42 23.43
N ASP A 245 9.50 -16.02 24.33
CA ASP A 245 9.52 -16.48 25.72
C ASP A 245 8.25 -16.10 26.49
N ILE A 246 7.73 -14.90 26.29
CA ILE A 246 6.48 -14.44 26.89
C ILE A 246 5.31 -15.32 26.47
N PHE A 247 5.16 -15.59 25.18
CA PHE A 247 4.05 -16.37 24.67
C PHE A 247 4.22 -17.86 24.90
N ASN A 248 5.44 -18.40 24.89
CA ASN A 248 5.72 -19.81 25.19
C ASN A 248 5.36 -20.22 26.62
N ARG A 249 5.19 -19.25 27.54
CA ARG A 249 4.64 -19.51 28.89
C ARG A 249 3.12 -19.75 28.89
N LYS A 250 2.44 -19.46 27.79
CA LYS A 250 0.98 -19.51 27.65
C LYS A 250 0.51 -20.57 26.67
N THR A 251 1.34 -20.91 25.69
CA THR A 251 1.03 -21.87 24.62
C THR A 251 2.31 -22.50 24.09
N GLU A 252 2.19 -23.60 23.34
CA GLU A 252 3.31 -24.20 22.62
C GLU A 252 3.83 -23.29 21.52
N LYS A 253 5.13 -23.32 21.24
CA LYS A 253 5.76 -22.50 20.21
C LYS A 253 5.17 -22.73 18.80
N SER A 254 4.76 -23.97 18.50
CA SER A 254 4.07 -24.33 17.24
C SER A 254 2.73 -23.62 17.03
N ARG A 255 2.17 -23.02 18.10
CA ARG A 255 0.93 -22.22 18.08
C ARG A 255 1.19 -20.72 18.12
N ILE A 256 2.43 -20.30 17.90
CA ILE A 256 2.85 -18.92 17.79
C ILE A 256 3.26 -18.67 16.35
N ALA A 257 2.65 -17.68 15.70
CA ALA A 257 3.06 -17.25 14.36
C ALA A 257 3.94 -16.01 14.43
N LEU A 258 4.87 -15.92 13.48
CA LEU A 258 5.74 -14.75 13.27
C LEU A 258 5.49 -14.14 11.92
N LYS A 259 5.13 -12.87 11.90
CA LYS A 259 5.03 -12.01 10.72
C LYS A 259 6.12 -10.95 10.78
N ALA A 260 7.18 -11.14 10.01
CA ALA A 260 8.22 -10.13 9.87
C ALA A 260 7.79 -9.01 8.90
N HIS A 261 8.37 -7.81 9.07
CA HIS A 261 8.16 -6.71 8.12
C HIS A 261 8.69 -7.10 6.72
N PRO A 262 8.02 -6.73 5.60
CA PRO A 262 8.45 -7.08 4.24
C PRO A 262 9.87 -6.64 3.87
N ARG A 263 10.41 -5.64 4.57
CA ARG A 263 11.79 -5.12 4.38
C ARG A 263 12.78 -5.62 5.42
N SER A 264 12.41 -6.58 6.28
CA SER A 264 13.33 -7.11 7.26
C SER A 264 14.45 -7.91 6.60
N ASN A 265 15.68 -7.65 7.02
CA ASN A 265 16.85 -8.41 6.59
C ASN A 265 17.05 -9.70 7.41
N TYR A 266 16.23 -9.94 8.42
CA TYR A 266 16.40 -11.02 9.38
C TYR A 266 15.44 -12.20 9.17
N ILE A 267 14.64 -12.23 8.10
CA ILE A 267 13.60 -13.24 7.87
C ILE A 267 14.18 -14.67 7.91
N GLU A 268 15.24 -14.90 7.12
CA GLU A 268 15.88 -16.23 7.07
C GLU A 268 16.62 -16.56 8.38
N HIS A 269 17.12 -15.56 9.08
CA HIS A 269 17.70 -15.74 10.41
C HIS A 269 16.63 -16.17 11.42
N PHE A 270 15.46 -15.54 11.40
CA PHE A 270 14.35 -15.89 12.30
C PHE A 270 13.84 -17.31 12.05
N LYS A 271 13.71 -17.74 10.78
CA LYS A 271 13.32 -19.11 10.45
C LYS A 271 14.30 -20.15 10.97
N LYS A 272 15.61 -19.85 10.89
CA LYS A 272 16.65 -20.76 11.42
C LYS A 272 16.69 -20.79 12.93
N LYS A 273 16.46 -19.66 13.60
CA LYS A 273 16.55 -19.54 15.05
C LYS A 273 15.31 -20.08 15.76
N HIS A 274 14.15 -19.92 15.16
CA HIS A 274 12.86 -20.35 15.70
C HIS A 274 12.08 -21.18 14.66
N PRO A 275 12.61 -22.37 14.27
CA PRO A 275 11.98 -23.21 13.24
C PRO A 275 10.62 -23.77 13.69
N GLU A 276 10.35 -23.79 15.00
CA GLU A 276 9.12 -24.25 15.60
C GLU A 276 7.96 -23.28 15.47
N LEU A 277 8.20 -22.00 15.16
CA LEU A 277 7.14 -21.01 14.95
C LEU A 277 6.50 -21.19 13.56
N VAL A 278 5.24 -20.80 13.45
CA VAL A 278 4.57 -20.67 12.17
C VAL A 278 5.04 -19.38 11.49
N HIS A 279 5.86 -19.49 10.45
CA HIS A 279 6.39 -18.32 9.73
C HIS A 279 5.41 -17.87 8.65
N ILE A 280 4.86 -16.67 8.84
CA ILE A 280 3.92 -16.05 7.89
C ILE A 280 4.71 -15.39 6.75
N ASP A 281 4.33 -15.72 5.51
CA ASP A 281 4.91 -15.07 4.33
C ASP A 281 4.70 -13.57 4.37
N ASN A 282 5.75 -12.81 4.13
CA ASN A 282 5.74 -11.35 4.19
C ASN A 282 5.42 -10.65 2.86
N ARG A 283 5.19 -11.40 1.79
CA ARG A 283 4.74 -10.87 0.49
C ARG A 283 3.31 -10.36 0.52
N VAL A 284 2.46 -10.95 1.37
CA VAL A 284 1.05 -10.52 1.53
C VAL A 284 0.84 -9.82 2.86
N GLY A 285 -0.18 -8.96 2.94
CA GLY A 285 -0.59 -8.33 4.20
C GLY A 285 -1.15 -9.37 5.18
N PHE A 286 -0.93 -9.16 6.47
CA PHE A 286 -1.49 -10.05 7.51
C PHE A 286 -3.02 -10.08 7.46
N GLU A 287 -3.61 -8.97 7.10
CA GLU A 287 -5.06 -8.76 7.00
C GLU A 287 -5.73 -9.68 5.96
N LEU A 288 -4.95 -10.15 4.96
CA LEU A 288 -5.42 -11.10 3.94
C LEU A 288 -5.40 -12.56 4.41
N LEU A 289 -4.78 -12.84 5.55
CA LEU A 289 -4.65 -14.17 6.13
C LEU A 289 -5.66 -14.43 7.25
N LEU A 290 -6.40 -13.41 7.65
CA LEU A 290 -7.46 -13.54 8.65
C LEU A 290 -8.72 -14.15 8.01
N PRO A 291 -9.40 -15.08 8.72
CA PRO A 291 -10.63 -15.71 8.24
C PRO A 291 -11.81 -14.73 8.16
#